data_259bdf7ac9ff9ffbfd6c661d01db5864
#
_entry.id   259bdf7ac9ff9ffbfd6c661d01db5864
#
_cell.length_a   1.000
_cell.length_b   1.000
_cell.length_c   1.000
_cell.angle_alpha   90.00
_cell.angle_beta   90.00
_cell.angle_gamma   90.00
#
_symmetry.space_group_name_H-M   'P 1'
#
loop_
_entity.id
_entity.type
_entity.pdbx_description
1 polymer ?
#
loop_
_entity_poly.entity_id
_entity_poly.type
_entity_poly.pdbx_seq_one_letter_code
_entity_poly.pdbx_strand_id
1 'polypeptide(L)'
;MNFQNAWLWGLPLLAASIAALNFAIRRGLRAPRVVESGGPDDLPWRAVQVPTANNKKLYGWFIPTGSGSPALVVMHGWGGNAEMMLPLAAPLHAAGYTLLLLDARCHGRSDDDSFASLPRFAEDIEAGLRWLSAQPELD
;
A
#
# COMPACT_ATOMS: atom_id res chain seq x y z
N MET A 1 -26.99 37.12 -28.12
CA MET A 1 -26.01 36.61 -27.15
C MET A 1 -24.74 37.45 -27.31
N ASN A 2 -24.40 38.29 -26.30
CA ASN A 2 -23.28 39.23 -26.40
C ASN A 2 -21.95 38.46 -26.27
N PHE A 3 -21.20 38.32 -27.34
CA PHE A 3 -19.87 37.69 -27.37
C PHE A 3 -18.83 38.37 -26.44
N GLN A 4 -19.11 39.60 -25.99
CA GLN A 4 -18.21 40.39 -25.15
C GLN A 4 -18.00 39.79 -23.74
N ASN A 5 -18.86 38.89 -23.28
CA ASN A 5 -18.76 38.27 -21.95
C ASN A 5 -18.45 36.76 -21.98
N ALA A 6 -18.16 36.20 -23.16
CA ALA A 6 -17.87 34.77 -23.28
C ALA A 6 -16.62 34.33 -22.49
N TRP A 7 -15.63 35.22 -22.33
CA TRP A 7 -14.42 34.98 -21.53
C TRP A 7 -14.70 34.86 -20.04
N LEU A 8 -15.78 35.48 -19.52
CA LEU A 8 -16.16 35.39 -18.10
C LEU A 8 -16.57 33.96 -17.70
N TRP A 9 -17.05 33.19 -18.66
CA TRP A 9 -17.43 31.79 -18.45
C TRP A 9 -16.35 30.78 -18.90
N GLY A 10 -15.42 31.19 -19.75
CA GLY A 10 -14.37 30.34 -20.28
C GLY A 10 -13.45 29.79 -19.18
N LEU A 11 -12.95 30.65 -18.28
CA LEU A 11 -12.09 30.23 -17.17
C LEU A 11 -12.79 29.32 -16.14
N PRO A 12 -14.00 29.62 -15.66
CA PRO A 12 -14.74 28.72 -14.78
C PRO A 12 -15.03 27.35 -15.42
N LEU A 13 -15.41 27.34 -16.69
CA LEU A 13 -15.68 26.09 -17.41
C LEU A 13 -14.42 25.23 -17.58
N LEU A 14 -13.29 25.86 -17.91
CA LEU A 14 -12.00 25.17 -17.99
C LEU A 14 -11.60 24.59 -16.63
N ALA A 15 -11.70 25.38 -15.57
CA ALA A 15 -11.42 24.93 -14.21
C ALA A 15 -12.32 23.76 -13.79
N ALA A 16 -13.61 23.83 -14.07
CA ALA A 16 -14.56 22.76 -13.81
C ALA A 16 -14.22 21.48 -14.61
N SER A 17 -13.83 21.62 -15.87
CA SER A 17 -13.43 20.49 -16.71
C SER A 17 -12.15 19.82 -16.20
N ILE A 18 -11.15 20.59 -15.77
CA ILE A 18 -9.92 20.08 -15.16
C ILE A 18 -10.24 19.36 -13.85
N ALA A 19 -11.09 19.95 -13.02
CA ALA A 19 -11.51 19.32 -11.74
C ALA A 19 -12.26 18.00 -11.97
N ALA A 20 -13.19 17.97 -12.94
CA ALA A 20 -13.93 16.78 -13.31
C ALA A 20 -13.02 15.68 -13.87
N LEU A 21 -12.08 16.04 -14.76
CA LEU A 21 -11.09 15.11 -15.29
C LEU A 21 -10.20 14.54 -14.16
N ASN A 22 -9.69 15.40 -13.27
CA ASN A 22 -8.89 14.99 -12.12
C ASN A 22 -9.68 14.03 -11.20
N PHE A 23 -10.95 14.35 -10.93
CA PHE A 23 -11.84 13.47 -10.15
C PHE A 23 -12.04 12.12 -10.84
N ALA A 24 -12.29 12.09 -12.15
CA ALA A 24 -12.46 10.86 -12.91
C ALA A 24 -11.20 9.99 -12.92
N ILE A 25 -10.02 10.60 -13.10
CA ILE A 25 -8.73 9.92 -13.04
C ILE A 25 -8.52 9.31 -11.64
N ARG A 26 -8.69 10.10 -10.58
CA ARG A 26 -8.52 9.60 -9.20
C ARG A 26 -9.49 8.47 -8.86
N ARG A 27 -10.72 8.54 -9.38
CA ARG A 27 -11.70 7.47 -9.20
C ARG A 27 -11.31 6.20 -9.96
N GLY A 28 -10.78 6.33 -11.18
CA GLY A 28 -10.27 5.20 -11.98
C GLY A 28 -9.02 4.55 -11.39
N LEU A 29 -8.24 5.31 -10.60
CA LEU A 29 -7.04 4.83 -9.90
C LEU A 29 -7.36 4.28 -8.48
N ARG A 30 -8.61 4.10 -8.12
CA ARG A 30 -8.99 3.37 -6.90
C ARG A 30 -8.96 1.88 -7.19
N ALA A 31 -8.09 1.17 -6.47
CA ALA A 31 -8.07 -0.28 -6.51
C ALA A 31 -9.30 -0.86 -5.79
N PRO A 32 -9.83 -2.01 -6.22
CA PRO A 32 -10.78 -2.76 -5.42
C PRO A 32 -10.15 -3.14 -4.08
N ARG A 33 -10.89 -2.96 -2.99
CA ARG A 33 -10.40 -3.33 -1.66
C ARG A 33 -10.89 -4.73 -1.32
N VAL A 34 -9.95 -5.64 -1.21
CA VAL A 34 -10.17 -7.02 -0.74
C VAL A 34 -9.49 -7.16 0.61
N VAL A 35 -10.27 -7.42 1.66
CA VAL A 35 -9.74 -7.63 3.01
C VAL A 35 -9.37 -9.10 3.18
N GLU A 36 -8.28 -9.37 3.91
CA GLU A 36 -7.82 -10.71 4.20
C GLU A 36 -8.87 -11.51 4.98
N SER A 37 -9.04 -12.77 4.60
CA SER A 37 -9.92 -13.73 5.26
C SER A 37 -9.17 -14.65 6.23
N GLY A 38 -7.86 -14.82 6.06
CA GLY A 38 -6.98 -15.66 6.88
C GLY A 38 -5.65 -14.97 7.15
N GLY A 39 -4.71 -15.72 7.69
CA GLY A 39 -3.35 -15.30 8.02
C GLY A 39 -2.34 -16.42 7.80
N PRO A 40 -1.04 -16.22 8.08
CA PRO A 40 0.00 -17.23 7.94
C PRO A 40 -0.01 -18.22 9.12
N ASP A 41 -1.12 -18.93 9.32
CA ASP A 41 -1.46 -19.71 10.51
C ASP A 41 -0.42 -20.81 10.86
N ASP A 42 0.33 -21.29 9.87
CA ASP A 42 1.37 -22.32 10.08
C ASP A 42 2.75 -21.73 10.43
N LEU A 43 2.87 -20.40 10.55
CA LEU A 43 4.11 -19.69 10.81
C LEU A 43 4.02 -18.83 12.09
N PRO A 44 5.15 -18.56 12.78
CA PRO A 44 5.15 -17.59 13.86
C PRO A 44 4.94 -16.18 13.29
N TRP A 45 3.81 -15.53 13.58
CA TRP A 45 3.52 -14.21 13.05
C TRP A 45 2.85 -13.29 14.06
N ARG A 46 2.92 -11.99 13.78
CA ARG A 46 2.12 -10.97 14.44
C ARG A 46 1.64 -9.93 13.45
N ALA A 47 0.43 -9.39 13.67
CA ALA A 47 -0.05 -8.25 12.95
C ALA A 47 0.72 -6.99 13.35
N VAL A 48 1.03 -6.14 12.38
CA VAL A 48 1.77 -4.89 12.59
C VAL A 48 1.12 -3.73 11.85
N GLN A 49 1.44 -2.53 12.33
CA GLN A 49 1.11 -1.28 11.64
C GLN A 49 2.40 -0.53 11.34
N VAL A 50 2.66 -0.30 10.06
CA VAL A 50 3.88 0.38 9.57
C VAL A 50 3.53 1.81 9.19
N PRO A 51 4.08 2.83 9.85
CA PRO A 51 3.88 4.23 9.46
C PRO A 51 4.44 4.49 8.06
N THR A 52 3.67 5.18 7.24
CA THR A 52 4.06 5.58 5.88
C THR A 52 3.73 7.04 5.60
N ALA A 53 3.94 7.50 4.36
CA ALA A 53 3.68 8.87 3.94
C ALA A 53 2.24 9.31 4.23
N ASN A 54 2.02 10.63 4.27
CA ASN A 54 0.72 11.27 4.54
C ASN A 54 0.07 10.88 5.88
N ASN A 55 0.90 10.55 6.89
CA ASN A 55 0.45 10.11 8.21
C ASN A 55 -0.50 8.91 8.15
N LYS A 56 -0.23 7.99 7.20
CA LYS A 56 -0.97 6.75 7.00
C LYS A 56 -0.24 5.58 7.64
N LYS A 57 -0.97 4.49 7.87
CA LYS A 57 -0.47 3.25 8.41
C LYS A 57 -0.78 2.11 7.44
N LEU A 58 0.23 1.32 7.16
CA LEU A 58 0.08 0.07 6.43
C LEU A 58 -0.20 -1.04 7.43
N TYR A 59 -1.12 -1.91 7.08
CA TYR A 59 -1.32 -3.17 7.77
C TYR A 59 -0.38 -4.23 7.18
N GLY A 60 0.09 -5.15 8.01
CA GLY A 60 0.88 -6.28 7.52
C GLY A 60 1.08 -7.36 8.56
N TRP A 61 1.72 -8.43 8.12
CA TRP A 61 2.15 -9.56 8.94
C TRP A 61 3.66 -9.62 9.01
N PHE A 62 4.20 -9.52 10.21
CA PHE A 62 5.61 -9.74 10.48
C PHE A 62 5.82 -11.19 10.92
N ILE A 63 6.68 -11.89 10.20
CA ILE A 63 6.97 -13.33 10.37
C ILE A 63 8.48 -13.46 10.65
N PRO A 64 8.91 -13.45 11.92
CA PRO A 64 10.31 -13.55 12.29
C PRO A 64 10.83 -14.98 12.08
N THR A 65 12.10 -15.10 11.69
CA THR A 65 12.82 -16.39 11.65
C THR A 65 13.82 -16.47 12.80
N GLY A 66 14.59 -15.42 13.05
CA GLY A 66 15.58 -15.38 14.14
C GLY A 66 16.50 -14.16 14.03
N SER A 67 17.28 -13.90 15.09
CA SER A 67 18.24 -12.82 15.14
C SER A 67 19.30 -12.97 14.02
N GLY A 68 19.65 -11.85 13.38
CA GLY A 68 20.61 -11.80 12.28
C GLY A 68 20.09 -12.38 10.96
N SER A 69 18.80 -12.76 10.88
CA SER A 69 18.23 -13.26 9.63
C SER A 69 18.04 -12.15 8.60
N PRO A 70 18.33 -12.40 7.30
CA PRO A 70 17.98 -11.45 6.26
C PRO A 70 16.46 -11.25 6.21
N ALA A 71 16.03 -10.01 5.99
CA ALA A 71 14.62 -9.67 6.01
C ALA A 71 14.15 -9.18 4.64
N LEU A 72 12.89 -9.53 4.31
CA LEU A 72 12.24 -9.17 3.05
C LEU A 72 10.91 -8.46 3.31
N VAL A 73 10.67 -7.37 2.59
CA VAL A 73 9.33 -6.82 2.41
C VAL A 73 8.70 -7.50 1.20
N VAL A 74 7.54 -8.09 1.38
CA VAL A 74 6.76 -8.73 0.32
C VAL A 74 5.44 -7.96 0.16
N MET A 75 5.19 -7.46 -1.03
CA MET A 75 4.01 -6.67 -1.34
C MET A 75 3.27 -7.25 -2.53
N HIS A 76 1.95 -7.24 -2.43
CA HIS A 76 1.04 -7.70 -3.48
C HIS A 76 0.98 -6.74 -4.68
N GLY A 77 0.31 -7.16 -5.76
CA GLY A 77 0.00 -6.33 -6.92
C GLY A 77 -1.30 -5.52 -6.75
N TRP A 78 -1.65 -4.75 -7.78
CA TRP A 78 -2.87 -3.94 -7.82
C TRP A 78 -4.13 -4.76 -7.53
N GLY A 79 -4.97 -4.26 -6.62
CA GLY A 79 -6.21 -4.92 -6.22
C GLY A 79 -6.04 -6.16 -5.33
N GLY A 80 -4.80 -6.49 -4.94
CA GLY A 80 -4.49 -7.58 -4.04
C GLY A 80 -4.45 -7.18 -2.56
N ASN A 81 -3.95 -8.09 -1.74
CA ASN A 81 -3.69 -7.92 -0.31
C ASN A 81 -2.54 -8.86 0.14
N ALA A 82 -2.13 -8.77 1.39
CA ALA A 82 -1.05 -9.56 1.95
C ALA A 82 -1.32 -11.08 1.91
N GLU A 83 -2.60 -11.50 2.03
CA GLU A 83 -2.98 -12.92 1.96
C GLU A 83 -2.58 -13.59 0.64
N MET A 84 -2.62 -12.83 -0.47
CA MET A 84 -2.20 -13.35 -1.78
C MET A 84 -0.71 -13.71 -1.84
N MET A 85 0.09 -13.23 -0.89
CA MET A 85 1.53 -13.51 -0.79
C MET A 85 1.84 -14.71 0.11
N LEU A 86 0.86 -15.30 0.79
CA LEU A 86 1.05 -16.47 1.66
C LEU A 86 1.73 -17.65 0.97
N PRO A 87 1.47 -17.96 -0.31
CA PRO A 87 2.18 -19.06 -0.99
C PRO A 87 3.71 -18.89 -1.03
N LEU A 88 4.21 -17.66 -0.90
CA LEU A 88 5.64 -17.35 -0.82
C LEU A 88 6.17 -17.39 0.63
N ALA A 89 5.30 -17.23 1.62
CA ALA A 89 5.71 -17.07 3.02
C ALA A 89 6.43 -18.31 3.56
N ALA A 90 5.82 -19.50 3.45
CA ALA A 90 6.40 -20.73 3.99
C ALA A 90 7.76 -21.09 3.36
N PRO A 91 7.94 -21.10 2.02
CA PRO A 91 9.25 -21.41 1.42
C PRO A 91 10.32 -20.35 1.75
N LEU A 92 9.99 -19.08 1.79
CA LEU A 92 10.95 -18.02 2.14
C LEU A 92 11.34 -18.10 3.63
N HIS A 93 10.37 -18.33 4.52
CA HIS A 93 10.64 -18.53 5.94
C HIS A 93 11.50 -19.78 6.17
N ALA A 94 11.21 -20.89 5.51
CA ALA A 94 12.02 -22.11 5.57
C ALA A 94 13.45 -21.90 5.03
N ALA A 95 13.64 -20.96 4.09
CA ALA A 95 14.95 -20.56 3.58
C ALA A 95 15.70 -19.60 4.53
N GLY A 96 15.14 -19.26 5.70
CA GLY A 96 15.78 -18.45 6.73
C GLY A 96 15.51 -16.95 6.62
N TYR A 97 14.53 -16.50 5.85
CA TYR A 97 14.18 -15.09 5.75
C TYR A 97 13.11 -14.70 6.77
N THR A 98 13.35 -13.60 7.47
CA THR A 98 12.28 -12.87 8.16
C THR A 98 11.44 -12.11 7.14
N LEU A 99 10.10 -12.13 7.28
CA LEU A 99 9.22 -11.58 6.26
C LEU A 99 8.35 -10.47 6.85
N LEU A 100 8.08 -9.46 6.05
CA LEU A 100 7.05 -8.46 6.27
C LEU A 100 6.13 -8.45 5.04
N LEU A 101 4.96 -9.11 5.16
CA LEU A 101 3.94 -9.10 4.14
C LEU A 101 3.06 -7.87 4.37
N LEU A 102 2.99 -6.95 3.42
CA LEU A 102 2.30 -5.66 3.59
C LEU A 102 1.11 -5.52 2.63
N ASP A 103 0.03 -4.95 3.15
CA ASP A 103 -0.97 -4.29 2.32
C ASP A 103 -0.48 -2.90 1.94
N ALA A 104 -0.49 -2.58 0.64
CA ALA A 104 -0.23 -1.21 0.19
C ALA A 104 -1.35 -0.25 0.65
N ARG A 105 -1.09 1.06 0.70
CA ARG A 105 -2.15 2.06 0.92
C ARG A 105 -3.33 1.82 -0.04
N CYS A 106 -4.54 2.07 0.42
CA CYS A 106 -5.79 1.83 -0.30
C CYS A 106 -6.13 0.35 -0.55
N HIS A 107 -5.36 -0.61 -0.02
CA HIS A 107 -5.58 -2.05 -0.16
C HIS A 107 -5.75 -2.72 1.21
N GLY A 108 -6.32 -3.93 1.22
CA GLY A 108 -6.48 -4.75 2.43
C GLY A 108 -7.00 -3.98 3.62
N ARG A 109 -6.28 -4.07 4.74
CA ARG A 109 -6.54 -3.36 6.00
C ARG A 109 -5.72 -2.10 6.19
N SER A 110 -4.90 -1.72 5.21
CA SER A 110 -4.15 -0.46 5.23
C SER A 110 -5.04 0.76 5.09
N ASP A 111 -4.55 1.92 5.56
CA ASP A 111 -5.27 3.18 5.48
C ASP A 111 -5.56 3.59 4.03
N ASP A 112 -6.68 4.28 3.84
CA ASP A 112 -7.00 4.94 2.59
C ASP A 112 -6.15 6.21 2.37
N ASP A 113 -5.75 6.41 1.11
CA ASP A 113 -5.11 7.65 0.66
C ASP A 113 -5.48 7.94 -0.79
N SER A 114 -6.43 8.78 -1.01
CA SER A 114 -7.00 9.29 -2.27
C SER A 114 -6.99 8.35 -3.50
N PHE A 115 -5.88 7.70 -3.85
CA PHE A 115 -5.69 6.74 -4.96
C PHE A 115 -4.43 5.90 -4.74
N ALA A 116 -4.30 4.78 -5.45
CA ALA A 116 -3.08 3.98 -5.50
C ALA A 116 -2.28 4.26 -6.78
N SER A 117 -0.96 4.05 -6.75
CA SER A 117 -0.07 4.19 -7.91
C SER A 117 1.26 3.51 -7.65
N LEU A 118 2.02 3.18 -8.70
CA LEU A 118 3.35 2.58 -8.55
C LEU A 118 4.31 3.39 -7.68
N PRO A 119 4.42 4.74 -7.79
CA PRO A 119 5.25 5.52 -6.87
C PRO A 119 4.82 5.37 -5.41
N ARG A 120 3.52 5.27 -5.13
CA ARG A 120 3.03 5.06 -3.76
C ARG A 120 3.31 3.66 -3.23
N PHE A 121 3.28 2.65 -4.09
CA PHE A 121 3.75 1.31 -3.72
C PHE A 121 5.25 1.33 -3.35
N ALA A 122 6.08 2.07 -4.10
CA ALA A 122 7.49 2.23 -3.77
C ALA A 122 7.70 2.91 -2.41
N GLU A 123 6.96 4.01 -2.12
CA GLU A 123 6.99 4.67 -0.81
C GLU A 123 6.58 3.72 0.34
N ASP A 124 5.60 2.86 0.10
CA ASP A 124 5.12 1.89 1.09
C ASP A 124 6.14 0.77 1.32
N ILE A 125 6.82 0.29 0.27
CA ILE A 125 7.93 -0.66 0.39
C ILE A 125 9.10 -0.05 1.17
N GLU A 126 9.47 1.20 0.88
CA GLU A 126 10.50 1.91 1.63
C GLU A 126 10.13 2.08 3.11
N ALA A 127 8.85 2.36 3.41
CA ALA A 127 8.35 2.41 4.77
C ALA A 127 8.49 1.05 5.47
N GLY A 128 8.18 -0.04 4.79
CA GLY A 128 8.37 -1.40 5.25
C GLY A 128 9.83 -1.72 5.55
N LEU A 129 10.75 -1.33 4.67
CA LEU A 129 12.19 -1.51 4.86
C LEU A 129 12.71 -0.73 6.08
N ARG A 130 12.32 0.54 6.22
CA ARG A 130 12.68 1.35 7.41
C ARG A 130 12.11 0.74 8.70
N TRP A 131 10.89 0.22 8.65
CA TRP A 131 10.27 -0.42 9.80
C TRP A 131 11.02 -1.71 10.18
N LEU A 132 11.37 -2.56 9.20
CA LEU A 132 12.17 -3.77 9.43
C LEU A 132 13.53 -3.45 10.06
N SER A 133 14.26 -2.46 9.54
CA SER A 133 15.58 -2.07 10.05
C SER A 133 15.56 -1.54 11.50
N ALA A 134 14.39 -1.25 12.04
CA ALA A 134 14.21 -0.82 13.42
C ALA A 134 13.70 -1.94 14.34
N GLN A 135 13.57 -3.17 13.84
CA GLN A 135 13.12 -4.28 14.68
C GLN A 135 14.28 -4.93 15.42
N PRO A 136 14.19 -5.03 16.76
CA PRO A 136 15.26 -5.65 17.57
C PRO A 136 15.46 -7.14 17.27
N GLU A 137 14.48 -7.79 16.69
CA GLU A 137 14.56 -9.20 16.30
C GLU A 137 15.52 -9.43 15.10
N LEU A 138 15.96 -8.36 14.42
CA LEU A 138 16.86 -8.42 13.25
C LEU A 138 18.31 -8.05 13.59
N ASP A 139 18.57 -7.55 14.80
CA ASP A 139 19.92 -7.19 15.31
C ASP A 139 20.77 -8.43 15.68
#